data_3730a8f7e9fdf1c7542c9c8ac7ae55ba
#
_entry.id   3730a8f7e9fdf1c7542c9c8ac7ae55ba
#
_cell.length_a   1.000
_cell.length_b   1.000
_cell.length_c   1.000
_cell.angle_alpha   90.00
_cell.angle_beta   90.00
_cell.angle_gamma   90.00
#
_symmetry.space_group_name_H-M   'P 1'
#
loop_
_entity.id
_entity.type
_entity.pdbx_description
1 polymer ?
#
loop_
_entity_poly.entity_id
_entity_poly.type
_entity_poly.pdbx_seq_one_letter_code
_entity_poly.pdbx_strand_id
1 'polypeptide(L)'
;MIDFHEILDRMNQNQRINFDKVFQRMARRWQQEGVKPRVLLHSCCGPCSTAVLDRLTGVADVTVYYFNPNIHPEAEYRRRELVQKQFIEAYNKETGHDVHFLAAPYEPETYFEAVKGLEDEPEGGARCRVCFVQRMKATAEKMQELGYDYFTTTLTVSPHKNSQVINEVGRDIEDQYGYAYLPTDFKKNNGFLTSTKMTEAYHLYRQPYCGCIFGARDQGLDLEKIRQDADAFLKDNK
;
A
#
# COMPACT_ATOMS: atom_id res chain seq x y z
N MET A 1 -8.96 22.09 2.67
CA MET A 1 -8.16 21.00 2.02
C MET A 1 -6.87 21.61 1.53
N ILE A 2 -5.73 21.04 1.84
CA ILE A 2 -4.44 21.56 1.37
C ILE A 2 -4.31 21.17 -0.07
N ASP A 3 -4.20 22.14 -0.96
CA ASP A 3 -3.95 21.88 -2.37
C ASP A 3 -2.49 21.43 -2.52
N PHE A 4 -2.34 20.14 -2.80
CA PHE A 4 -1.05 19.51 -3.12
C PHE A 4 -0.39 20.16 -4.36
N HIS A 5 -1.18 20.64 -5.32
CA HIS A 5 -0.70 21.33 -6.51
C HIS A 5 0.05 22.62 -6.13
N GLU A 6 -0.42 23.36 -5.12
CA GLU A 6 0.30 24.54 -4.61
C GLU A 6 1.71 24.20 -4.08
N ILE A 7 1.90 23.00 -3.52
CA ILE A 7 3.22 22.54 -3.06
C ILE A 7 4.11 22.15 -4.25
N LEU A 8 3.53 21.52 -5.28
CA LEU A 8 4.26 21.11 -6.50
C LEU A 8 4.65 22.30 -7.37
N ASP A 9 3.78 23.29 -7.54
CA ASP A 9 4.04 24.46 -8.36
C ASP A 9 5.25 25.29 -7.88
N ARG A 10 5.55 25.17 -6.59
CA ARG A 10 6.76 25.76 -5.98
C ARG A 10 8.02 24.91 -6.17
N MET A 11 7.91 23.73 -6.77
CA MET A 11 9.05 22.84 -7.02
C MET A 11 9.49 22.99 -8.47
N ASN A 12 10.81 23.06 -8.69
CA ASN A 12 11.39 23.20 -10.03
C ASN A 12 10.98 22.01 -10.91
N GLN A 13 10.26 22.26 -12.00
CA GLN A 13 9.66 21.25 -12.89
C GLN A 13 10.67 20.25 -13.50
N ASN A 14 11.96 20.57 -13.49
CA ASN A 14 13.05 19.73 -14.02
C ASN A 14 13.68 18.81 -12.97
N GLN A 15 13.23 18.82 -11.72
CA GLN A 15 13.80 17.97 -10.66
C GLN A 15 12.88 16.84 -10.28
N ARG A 16 13.46 15.67 -10.03
CA ARG A 16 12.75 14.52 -9.46
C ARG A 16 12.09 14.90 -8.13
N ILE A 17 10.76 14.78 -8.06
CA ILE A 17 9.99 15.19 -6.88
C ILE A 17 10.36 14.31 -5.68
N ASN A 18 10.65 14.96 -4.56
CA ASN A 18 10.82 14.26 -3.28
C ASN A 18 9.47 14.17 -2.54
N PHE A 19 8.70 13.12 -2.85
CA PHE A 19 7.38 12.91 -2.29
C PHE A 19 7.36 12.71 -0.76
N ASP A 20 8.47 12.28 -0.17
CA ASP A 20 8.60 12.24 1.28
C ASP A 20 8.60 13.65 1.90
N LYS A 21 9.30 14.60 1.27
CA LYS A 21 9.25 16.01 1.71
C LYS A 21 7.88 16.63 1.51
N VAL A 22 7.16 16.23 0.45
CA VAL A 22 5.76 16.67 0.23
C VAL A 22 4.88 16.19 1.38
N PHE A 23 4.90 14.89 1.66
CA PHE A 23 4.18 14.32 2.80
C PHE A 23 4.50 15.03 4.13
N GLN A 24 5.78 15.24 4.43
CA GLN A 24 6.19 15.92 5.66
C GLN A 24 5.67 17.37 5.75
N ARG A 25 5.54 18.09 4.62
CA ARG A 25 4.96 19.45 4.60
C ARG A 25 3.46 19.39 4.88
N MET A 26 2.74 18.46 4.25
CA MET A 26 1.31 18.25 4.51
C MET A 26 1.08 17.89 5.98
N ALA A 27 1.81 16.94 6.52
CA ALA A 27 1.71 16.51 7.92
C ALA A 27 1.95 17.66 8.91
N ARG A 28 2.99 18.47 8.69
CA ARG A 28 3.26 19.66 9.52
C ARG A 28 2.12 20.67 9.46
N ARG A 29 1.54 20.89 8.29
CA ARG A 29 0.42 21.83 8.13
C ARG A 29 -0.81 21.33 8.87
N TRP A 30 -1.15 20.03 8.77
CA TRP A 30 -2.25 19.44 9.55
C TRP A 30 -2.06 19.65 11.06
N GLN A 31 -0.84 19.43 11.55
CA GLN A 31 -0.50 19.67 12.96
C GLN A 31 -0.64 21.15 13.36
N GLN A 32 -0.19 22.08 12.52
CA GLN A 32 -0.31 23.53 12.77
C GLN A 32 -1.78 24.01 12.74
N GLU A 33 -2.61 23.44 11.87
CA GLU A 33 -4.03 23.77 11.75
C GLU A 33 -4.89 23.00 12.78
N GLY A 34 -4.30 22.08 13.55
CA GLY A 34 -5.03 21.24 14.52
C GLY A 34 -6.01 20.28 13.87
N VAL A 35 -5.78 19.90 12.62
CA VAL A 35 -6.62 18.95 11.87
C VAL A 35 -5.99 17.57 11.82
N LYS A 36 -6.82 16.53 11.82
CA LYS A 36 -6.41 15.14 11.68
C LYS A 36 -7.26 14.48 10.59
N PRO A 37 -6.77 14.47 9.33
CA PRO A 37 -7.55 13.95 8.22
C PRO A 37 -7.75 12.45 8.32
N ARG A 38 -8.85 11.96 7.73
CA ARG A 38 -9.13 10.53 7.57
C ARG A 38 -8.48 10.02 6.31
N VAL A 39 -7.59 9.04 6.43
CA VAL A 39 -6.81 8.48 5.32
C VAL A 39 -7.18 7.03 5.09
N LEU A 40 -7.59 6.70 3.86
CA LEU A 40 -7.74 5.31 3.42
C LEU A 40 -6.42 4.82 2.82
N LEU A 41 -5.77 3.89 3.50
CA LEU A 41 -4.45 3.35 3.17
C LEU A 41 -4.58 2.01 2.45
N HIS A 42 -4.32 1.96 1.15
CA HIS A 42 -4.14 0.68 0.47
C HIS A 42 -2.95 -0.08 1.05
N SER A 43 -3.15 -1.35 1.42
CA SER A 43 -2.06 -2.21 1.88
C SER A 43 -2.08 -3.59 1.22
N CYS A 44 -0.88 -4.09 0.90
CA CYS A 44 -0.71 -5.44 0.32
C CYS A 44 -0.29 -6.49 1.34
N CYS A 45 0.17 -6.12 2.53
CA CYS A 45 0.66 -7.05 3.56
C CYS A 45 1.01 -6.35 4.88
N GLY A 46 1.04 -7.10 5.97
CA GLY A 46 1.44 -6.63 7.29
C GLY A 46 2.81 -5.92 7.29
N PRO A 47 3.89 -6.56 6.81
CA PRO A 47 5.22 -5.93 6.76
C PRO A 47 5.26 -4.57 6.08
N CYS A 48 4.49 -4.39 4.99
CA CYS A 48 4.45 -3.11 4.28
C CYS A 48 3.74 -2.01 5.08
N SER A 49 2.83 -2.38 5.98
CA SER A 49 2.06 -1.44 6.78
C SER A 49 2.81 -0.94 8.02
N THR A 50 3.82 -1.65 8.51
CA THR A 50 4.48 -1.34 9.78
C THR A 50 4.97 0.11 9.87
N ALA A 51 6.06 0.46 9.18
CA ALA A 51 6.62 1.81 9.18
C ALA A 51 5.69 2.86 8.58
N VAL A 52 4.71 2.44 7.75
CA VAL A 52 3.72 3.35 7.16
C VAL A 52 2.72 3.79 8.20
N LEU A 53 2.19 2.87 9.01
CA LEU A 53 1.28 3.20 10.10
C LEU A 53 1.98 4.05 11.16
N ASP A 54 3.21 3.69 11.55
CA ASP A 54 4.01 4.47 12.49
C ASP A 54 4.16 5.95 12.07
N ARG A 55 4.25 6.22 10.77
CA ARG A 55 4.36 7.57 10.23
C ARG A 55 3.03 8.29 10.05
N LEU A 56 1.94 7.57 9.77
CA LEU A 56 0.64 8.16 9.47
C LEU A 56 -0.21 8.40 10.72
N THR A 57 -0.22 7.48 11.68
CA THR A 57 -1.13 7.55 12.84
C THR A 57 -0.87 8.73 13.77
N GLY A 58 0.36 9.25 13.76
CA GLY A 58 0.70 10.49 14.47
C GLY A 58 0.06 11.77 13.87
N VAL A 59 -0.44 11.73 12.62
CA VAL A 59 -0.91 12.91 11.89
C VAL A 59 -2.25 12.72 11.18
N ALA A 60 -2.78 11.50 11.14
CA ALA A 60 -4.03 11.17 10.45
C ALA A 60 -4.78 10.04 11.15
N ASP A 61 -6.09 9.97 10.97
CA ASP A 61 -6.90 8.79 11.31
C ASP A 61 -6.87 7.82 10.14
N VAL A 62 -6.41 6.58 10.38
CA VAL A 62 -6.06 5.65 9.30
C VAL A 62 -6.99 4.44 9.31
N THR A 63 -7.55 4.12 8.14
CA THR A 63 -8.14 2.81 7.86
C THR A 63 -7.32 2.12 6.77
N VAL A 64 -6.89 0.90 7.05
CA VAL A 64 -6.20 0.05 6.07
C VAL A 64 -7.23 -0.63 5.18
N TYR A 65 -7.11 -0.43 3.88
CA TYR A 65 -7.91 -1.10 2.86
C TYR A 65 -7.11 -2.19 2.17
N TYR A 66 -7.58 -3.43 2.31
CA TYR A 66 -6.92 -4.61 1.76
C TYR A 66 -7.64 -5.04 0.47
N PHE A 67 -7.17 -4.53 -0.67
CA PHE A 67 -7.63 -4.88 -2.02
C PHE A 67 -6.45 -5.30 -2.87
N ASN A 68 -6.29 -6.60 -3.11
CA ASN A 68 -5.11 -7.16 -3.77
C ASN A 68 -5.47 -8.34 -4.69
N PRO A 69 -6.18 -8.11 -5.80
CA PRO A 69 -6.60 -9.17 -6.72
C PRO A 69 -5.41 -9.85 -7.42
N ASN A 70 -4.23 -9.22 -7.37
CA ASN A 70 -2.98 -9.74 -7.92
C ASN A 70 -2.32 -10.84 -7.08
N ILE A 71 -2.74 -11.03 -5.81
CA ILE A 71 -2.08 -12.00 -4.93
C ILE A 71 -2.58 -13.41 -5.22
N HIS A 72 -1.68 -14.29 -5.60
CA HIS A 72 -1.92 -15.71 -5.90
C HIS A 72 -0.86 -16.57 -5.22
N PRO A 73 -1.20 -17.80 -4.82
CA PRO A 73 -2.54 -18.41 -4.80
C PRO A 73 -3.49 -17.77 -3.75
N GLU A 74 -4.78 -18.12 -3.76
CA GLU A 74 -5.75 -17.57 -2.79
C GLU A 74 -5.33 -17.81 -1.33
N ALA A 75 -4.78 -18.98 -1.01
CA ALA A 75 -4.27 -19.26 0.33
C ALA A 75 -3.25 -18.20 0.80
N GLU A 76 -2.36 -17.76 -0.08
CA GLU A 76 -1.39 -16.69 0.22
C GLU A 76 -2.08 -15.33 0.39
N TYR A 77 -3.13 -15.03 -0.39
CA TYR A 77 -3.95 -13.85 -0.18
C TYR A 77 -4.57 -13.85 1.22
N ARG A 78 -5.21 -14.97 1.63
CA ARG A 78 -5.84 -15.14 2.94
C ARG A 78 -4.83 -15.07 4.08
N ARG A 79 -3.65 -15.67 3.89
CA ARG A 79 -2.55 -15.58 4.86
C ARG A 79 -2.12 -14.14 5.08
N ARG A 80 -1.91 -13.37 4.03
CA ARG A 80 -1.52 -11.94 4.14
C ARG A 80 -2.61 -11.09 4.76
N GLU A 81 -3.87 -11.36 4.44
CA GLU A 81 -5.03 -10.71 5.06
C GLU A 81 -5.03 -10.93 6.58
N LEU A 82 -4.91 -12.17 7.01
CA LEU A 82 -4.89 -12.54 8.43
C LEU A 82 -3.70 -11.89 9.16
N VAL A 83 -2.49 -12.00 8.60
CA VAL A 83 -1.29 -11.35 9.17
C VAL A 83 -1.46 -9.82 9.27
N GLN A 84 -2.11 -9.20 8.29
CA GLN A 84 -2.40 -7.77 8.34
C GLN A 84 -3.35 -7.40 9.48
N LYS A 85 -4.42 -8.19 9.70
CA LYS A 85 -5.37 -8.00 10.82
C LYS A 85 -4.66 -8.16 12.17
N GLN A 86 -3.94 -9.25 12.35
CA GLN A 86 -3.18 -9.52 13.58
C GLN A 86 -2.17 -8.41 13.89
N PHE A 87 -1.49 -7.91 12.87
CA PHE A 87 -0.56 -6.79 13.04
C PHE A 87 -1.29 -5.53 13.51
N ILE A 88 -2.42 -5.15 12.89
CA ILE A 88 -3.17 -3.95 13.27
C ILE A 88 -3.68 -4.05 14.70
N GLU A 89 -4.20 -5.21 15.12
CA GLU A 89 -4.65 -5.46 16.50
C GLU A 89 -3.51 -5.30 17.50
N ALA A 90 -2.34 -5.90 17.21
CA ALA A 90 -1.15 -5.79 18.06
C ALA A 90 -0.64 -4.36 18.12
N TYR A 91 -0.57 -3.68 16.98
CA TYR A 91 -0.13 -2.29 16.86
C TYR A 91 -1.05 -1.34 17.65
N ASN A 92 -2.36 -1.46 17.51
CA ASN A 92 -3.33 -0.65 18.26
C ASN A 92 -3.19 -0.86 19.77
N LYS A 93 -3.04 -2.12 20.19
CA LYS A 93 -2.87 -2.46 21.61
C LYS A 93 -1.59 -1.86 22.20
N GLU A 94 -0.48 -1.88 21.44
CA GLU A 94 0.81 -1.41 21.91
C GLU A 94 0.91 0.12 21.92
N THR A 95 0.39 0.77 20.88
CA THR A 95 0.56 2.20 20.66
C THR A 95 -0.60 3.07 21.16
N GLY A 96 -1.76 2.46 21.43
CA GLY A 96 -2.99 3.17 21.78
C GLY A 96 -3.66 3.88 20.60
N HIS A 97 -3.21 3.62 19.36
CA HIS A 97 -3.88 4.11 18.15
C HIS A 97 -5.13 3.28 17.84
N ASP A 98 -6.01 3.82 16.99
CA ASP A 98 -7.25 3.16 16.54
C ASP A 98 -7.24 3.04 15.01
N VAL A 99 -6.39 2.15 14.51
CA VAL A 99 -6.33 1.83 13.08
C VAL A 99 -7.40 0.81 12.76
N HIS A 100 -8.27 1.13 11.80
CA HIS A 100 -9.29 0.21 11.33
C HIS A 100 -8.79 -0.64 10.15
N PHE A 101 -9.44 -1.79 9.94
CA PHE A 101 -9.16 -2.69 8.82
C PHE A 101 -10.42 -2.96 8.01
N LEU A 102 -10.31 -2.81 6.69
CA LEU A 102 -11.37 -3.08 5.73
C LEU A 102 -10.83 -3.99 4.61
N ALA A 103 -11.37 -5.21 4.48
CA ALA A 103 -11.05 -6.09 3.37
C ALA A 103 -12.06 -5.94 2.24
N ALA A 104 -11.57 -5.96 1.01
CA ALA A 104 -12.39 -6.11 -0.18
C ALA A 104 -12.64 -7.60 -0.49
N PRO A 105 -13.65 -7.94 -1.31
CA PRO A 105 -13.77 -9.26 -1.89
C PRO A 105 -12.50 -9.64 -2.67
N TYR A 106 -12.18 -10.94 -2.67
CA TYR A 106 -11.07 -11.46 -3.48
C TYR A 106 -11.59 -11.81 -4.87
N GLU A 107 -11.22 -11.02 -5.86
CA GLU A 107 -11.67 -11.11 -7.25
C GLU A 107 -10.46 -11.16 -8.21
N PRO A 108 -9.70 -12.27 -8.23
CA PRO A 108 -8.45 -12.37 -8.98
C PRO A 108 -8.64 -12.25 -10.49
N GLU A 109 -9.81 -12.62 -11.03
CA GLU A 109 -10.14 -12.52 -12.44
C GLU A 109 -10.01 -11.08 -12.95
N THR A 110 -10.36 -10.11 -12.13
CA THR A 110 -10.25 -8.68 -12.48
C THR A 110 -8.80 -8.26 -12.74
N TYR A 111 -7.86 -8.88 -12.02
CA TYR A 111 -6.43 -8.65 -12.25
C TYR A 111 -5.96 -9.29 -13.55
N PHE A 112 -6.34 -10.55 -13.81
CA PHE A 112 -5.95 -11.25 -15.03
C PHE A 112 -6.48 -10.56 -16.30
N GLU A 113 -7.72 -10.10 -16.27
CA GLU A 113 -8.28 -9.32 -17.38
C GLU A 113 -7.53 -8.01 -17.60
N ALA A 114 -7.21 -7.30 -16.52
CA ALA A 114 -6.50 -6.01 -16.60
C ALA A 114 -5.08 -6.13 -17.17
N VAL A 115 -4.39 -7.26 -16.94
CA VAL A 115 -3.01 -7.47 -17.40
C VAL A 115 -2.90 -8.35 -18.63
N LYS A 116 -4.01 -8.67 -19.28
CA LYS A 116 -4.03 -9.49 -20.50
C LYS A 116 -3.15 -8.90 -21.59
N GLY A 117 -2.25 -9.73 -22.13
CA GLY A 117 -1.24 -9.33 -23.13
C GLY A 117 0.02 -8.68 -22.54
N LEU A 118 0.13 -8.62 -21.20
CA LEU A 118 1.30 -8.11 -20.49
C LEU A 118 1.97 -9.18 -19.62
N GLU A 119 1.64 -10.46 -19.83
CA GLU A 119 2.08 -11.59 -19.01
C GLU A 119 3.61 -11.75 -18.98
N ASP A 120 4.27 -11.40 -20.08
CA ASP A 120 5.73 -11.51 -20.25
C ASP A 120 6.48 -10.21 -19.97
N GLU A 121 5.78 -9.15 -19.56
CA GLU A 121 6.42 -7.93 -19.09
C GLU A 121 7.26 -8.20 -17.83
N PRO A 122 8.46 -7.62 -17.70
CA PRO A 122 9.28 -7.80 -16.51
C PRO A 122 8.65 -7.18 -15.26
N GLU A 123 9.12 -7.57 -14.07
CA GLU A 123 8.74 -6.89 -12.84
C GLU A 123 9.18 -5.41 -12.89
N GLY A 124 8.24 -4.51 -12.59
CA GLY A 124 8.42 -3.05 -12.72
C GLY A 124 8.03 -2.47 -14.08
N GLY A 125 7.70 -3.30 -15.08
CA GLY A 125 7.23 -2.90 -16.42
C GLY A 125 5.75 -2.52 -16.47
N ALA A 126 5.17 -2.54 -17.70
CA ALA A 126 3.81 -2.09 -17.97
C ALA A 126 2.76 -2.87 -17.16
N ARG A 127 2.92 -4.19 -16.99
CA ARG A 127 2.05 -5.02 -16.13
C ARG A 127 1.98 -4.49 -14.70
N CYS A 128 3.10 -4.09 -14.12
CA CYS A 128 3.14 -3.56 -12.77
C CYS A 128 2.44 -2.19 -12.67
N ARG A 129 2.56 -1.33 -13.70
CA ARG A 129 1.83 -0.05 -13.75
C ARG A 129 0.32 -0.28 -13.75
N VAL A 130 -0.19 -1.19 -14.59
CA VAL A 130 -1.61 -1.58 -14.61
C VAL A 130 -2.07 -2.08 -13.23
N CYS A 131 -1.28 -2.93 -12.59
CA CYS A 131 -1.53 -3.43 -11.24
C CYS A 131 -1.60 -2.30 -10.19
N PHE A 132 -0.75 -1.28 -10.29
CA PHE A 132 -0.81 -0.12 -9.39
C PHE A 132 -2.07 0.70 -9.63
N VAL A 133 -2.41 0.98 -10.91
CA VAL A 133 -3.64 1.70 -11.28
C VAL A 133 -4.87 0.99 -10.71
N GLN A 134 -5.02 -0.32 -10.94
CA GLN A 134 -6.18 -1.09 -10.47
C GLN A 134 -6.36 -0.96 -8.95
N ARG A 135 -5.29 -1.19 -8.18
CA ARG A 135 -5.36 -1.16 -6.72
C ARG A 135 -5.58 0.24 -6.16
N MET A 136 -4.91 1.22 -6.71
CA MET A 136 -5.02 2.60 -6.24
C MET A 136 -6.34 3.23 -6.64
N LYS A 137 -6.86 2.95 -7.84
CA LYS A 137 -8.18 3.39 -8.27
C LYS A 137 -9.29 2.81 -7.40
N ALA A 138 -9.28 1.49 -7.14
CA ALA A 138 -10.25 0.88 -6.22
C ALA A 138 -10.20 1.47 -4.81
N THR A 139 -8.99 1.83 -4.34
CA THR A 139 -8.84 2.52 -3.04
C THR A 139 -9.41 3.92 -3.08
N ALA A 140 -9.19 4.67 -4.15
CA ALA A 140 -9.72 6.02 -4.32
C ALA A 140 -11.26 6.03 -4.41
N GLU A 141 -11.84 5.10 -5.15
CA GLU A 141 -13.29 4.90 -5.24
C GLU A 141 -13.90 4.57 -3.87
N LYS A 142 -13.25 3.65 -3.12
CA LYS A 142 -13.67 3.30 -1.75
C LYS A 142 -13.49 4.46 -0.77
N MET A 143 -12.44 5.26 -0.91
CA MET A 143 -12.23 6.49 -0.15
C MET A 143 -13.40 7.45 -0.34
N GLN A 144 -13.82 7.68 -1.58
CA GLN A 144 -14.93 8.57 -1.91
C GLN A 144 -16.27 8.03 -1.37
N GLU A 145 -16.52 6.73 -1.54
CA GLU A 145 -17.74 6.07 -1.02
C GLU A 145 -17.88 6.25 0.50
N LEU A 146 -16.78 6.14 1.24
CA LEU A 146 -16.77 6.21 2.70
C LEU A 146 -16.54 7.62 3.25
N GLY A 147 -16.32 8.62 2.39
CA GLY A 147 -16.11 10.02 2.77
C GLY A 147 -14.80 10.27 3.51
N TYR A 148 -13.71 9.56 3.14
CA TYR A 148 -12.37 9.86 3.63
C TYR A 148 -11.79 11.08 2.90
N ASP A 149 -10.81 11.74 3.55
CA ASP A 149 -10.20 12.96 3.00
C ASP A 149 -9.13 12.66 1.95
N TYR A 150 -8.37 11.56 2.12
CA TYR A 150 -7.28 11.16 1.22
C TYR A 150 -7.20 9.65 1.07
N PHE A 151 -6.73 9.21 -0.11
CA PHE A 151 -6.20 7.85 -0.29
C PHE A 151 -4.70 7.86 -0.46
N THR A 152 -4.04 6.76 -0.07
CA THR A 152 -2.61 6.53 -0.28
C THR A 152 -2.31 5.03 -0.31
N THR A 153 -1.02 4.67 -0.41
CA THR A 153 -0.62 3.27 -0.53
C THR A 153 0.68 2.93 0.20
N THR A 154 0.77 1.72 0.74
CA THR A 154 2.01 1.16 1.27
C THR A 154 3.03 0.78 0.19
N LEU A 155 2.67 0.79 -1.08
CA LEU A 155 3.56 0.36 -2.18
C LEU A 155 4.87 1.13 -2.22
N THR A 156 4.86 2.39 -1.77
CA THR A 156 6.03 3.27 -1.77
C THR A 156 7.09 2.93 -0.71
N VAL A 157 6.82 1.99 0.23
CA VAL A 157 7.82 1.53 1.20
C VAL A 157 8.80 0.52 0.59
N SER A 158 8.39 -0.18 -0.47
CA SER A 158 9.20 -1.21 -1.10
C SER A 158 10.41 -0.61 -1.85
N PRO A 159 11.64 -1.12 -1.65
CA PRO A 159 12.81 -0.69 -2.41
C PRO A 159 12.74 -1.11 -3.88
N HIS A 160 11.99 -2.18 -4.19
CA HIS A 160 11.84 -2.72 -5.54
C HIS A 160 10.78 -2.00 -6.38
N LYS A 161 10.04 -1.04 -5.81
CA LYS A 161 8.99 -0.31 -6.51
C LYS A 161 9.40 1.15 -6.72
N ASN A 162 9.18 1.64 -7.93
CA ASN A 162 9.48 3.03 -8.28
C ASN A 162 8.40 3.96 -7.70
N SER A 163 8.77 4.72 -6.65
CA SER A 163 7.85 5.66 -6.00
C SER A 163 7.42 6.80 -6.91
N GLN A 164 8.20 7.18 -7.94
CA GLN A 164 7.78 8.21 -8.89
C GLN A 164 6.58 7.71 -9.72
N VAL A 165 6.67 6.49 -10.26
CA VAL A 165 5.58 5.86 -11.02
C VAL A 165 4.32 5.69 -10.16
N ILE A 166 4.47 5.26 -8.91
CA ILE A 166 3.32 5.10 -8.00
C ILE A 166 2.65 6.44 -7.71
N ASN A 167 3.43 7.49 -7.44
CA ASN A 167 2.88 8.83 -7.19
C ASN A 167 2.31 9.46 -8.47
N GLU A 168 2.87 9.19 -9.64
CA GLU A 168 2.29 9.57 -10.93
C GLU A 168 0.90 8.95 -11.11
N VAL A 169 0.76 7.63 -10.88
CA VAL A 169 -0.54 6.94 -10.91
C VAL A 169 -1.54 7.57 -9.92
N GLY A 170 -1.11 7.88 -8.70
CA GLY A 170 -1.98 8.52 -7.71
C GLY A 170 -2.49 9.89 -8.16
N ARG A 171 -1.62 10.69 -8.75
CA ARG A 171 -1.96 12.00 -9.31
C ARG A 171 -2.86 11.89 -10.55
N ASP A 172 -2.56 10.96 -11.46
CA ASP A 172 -3.43 10.71 -12.63
C ASP A 172 -4.87 10.39 -12.19
N ILE A 173 -5.04 9.61 -11.09
CA ILE A 173 -6.36 9.30 -10.52
C ILE A 173 -7.00 10.57 -9.90
N GLU A 174 -6.25 11.38 -9.16
CA GLU A 174 -6.72 12.65 -8.62
C GLU A 174 -7.16 13.60 -9.72
N ASP A 175 -6.33 13.80 -10.74
CA ASP A 175 -6.61 14.70 -11.87
C ASP A 175 -7.84 14.22 -12.69
N GLN A 176 -7.99 12.90 -12.86
CA GLN A 176 -9.08 12.34 -13.67
C GLN A 176 -10.43 12.29 -12.94
N TYR A 177 -10.41 12.01 -11.62
CA TYR A 177 -11.64 11.70 -10.86
C TYR A 177 -11.93 12.70 -9.73
N GLY A 178 -11.00 13.60 -9.41
CA GLY A 178 -11.11 14.52 -8.28
C GLY A 178 -10.95 13.85 -6.90
N TYR A 179 -10.39 12.64 -6.83
CA TYR A 179 -10.17 11.89 -5.60
C TYR A 179 -8.83 12.27 -4.98
N ALA A 180 -8.84 12.96 -3.85
CA ALA A 180 -7.64 13.52 -3.25
C ALA A 180 -6.59 12.45 -2.88
N TYR A 181 -5.42 12.54 -3.50
CA TYR A 181 -4.30 11.64 -3.28
C TYR A 181 -3.31 12.20 -2.25
N LEU A 182 -2.87 11.39 -1.31
CA LEU A 182 -1.77 11.72 -0.40
C LEU A 182 -0.45 11.18 -0.96
N PRO A 183 0.39 12.03 -1.56
CA PRO A 183 1.65 11.60 -2.15
C PRO A 183 2.68 11.26 -1.07
N THR A 184 3.39 10.13 -1.27
CA THR A 184 4.32 9.59 -0.27
C THR A 184 5.52 8.90 -0.90
N ASP A 185 6.63 8.84 -0.17
CA ASP A 185 7.75 7.93 -0.46
C ASP A 185 8.23 7.32 0.87
N PHE A 186 7.47 6.36 1.36
CA PHE A 186 7.66 5.77 2.68
C PHE A 186 8.96 4.98 2.86
N LYS A 187 9.70 4.67 1.79
CA LYS A 187 11.05 4.09 1.89
C LYS A 187 12.11 5.09 2.36
N LYS A 188 11.86 6.40 2.19
CA LYS A 188 12.77 7.46 2.64
C LYS A 188 12.86 7.52 4.17
N ASN A 189 13.89 8.22 4.66
CA ASN A 189 14.16 8.36 6.10
C ASN A 189 14.23 7.00 6.82
N ASN A 190 14.95 6.04 6.21
CA ASN A 190 15.09 4.67 6.70
C ASN A 190 13.78 3.87 6.81
N GLY A 191 12.70 4.31 6.14
CA GLY A 191 11.38 3.68 6.29
C GLY A 191 11.37 2.20 5.94
N PHE A 192 12.12 1.75 4.92
CA PHE A 192 12.26 0.33 4.63
C PHE A 192 12.99 -0.43 5.76
N LEU A 193 14.07 0.14 6.30
CA LEU A 193 14.80 -0.44 7.44
C LEU A 193 13.92 -0.53 8.69
N THR A 194 13.16 0.54 8.96
CA THR A 194 12.17 0.56 10.06
C THR A 194 11.12 -0.53 9.85
N SER A 195 10.59 -0.66 8.64
CA SER A 195 9.64 -1.73 8.29
C SER A 195 10.23 -3.12 8.55
N THR A 196 11.50 -3.35 8.23
CA THR A 196 12.16 -4.64 8.50
C THR A 196 12.25 -4.91 9.99
N LYS A 197 12.72 -3.94 10.79
CA LYS A 197 12.84 -4.08 12.25
C LYS A 197 11.49 -4.31 12.93
N MET A 198 10.46 -3.57 12.52
CA MET A 198 9.10 -3.76 13.05
C MET A 198 8.53 -5.12 12.64
N THR A 199 8.78 -5.58 11.40
CA THR A 199 8.37 -6.92 10.95
C THR A 199 8.97 -8.02 11.86
N GLU A 200 10.23 -7.88 12.24
CA GLU A 200 10.90 -8.81 13.19
C GLU A 200 10.30 -8.68 14.59
N ALA A 201 10.12 -7.46 15.11
CA ALA A 201 9.59 -7.22 16.44
C ALA A 201 8.16 -7.75 16.63
N TYR A 202 7.30 -7.62 15.61
CA TYR A 202 5.94 -8.15 15.60
C TYR A 202 5.85 -9.60 15.09
N HIS A 203 6.97 -10.27 14.80
CA HIS A 203 7.03 -11.65 14.29
C HIS A 203 6.15 -11.89 13.05
N LEU A 204 6.09 -10.90 12.14
CA LEU A 204 5.21 -10.97 10.98
C LEU A 204 5.79 -11.86 9.88
N TYR A 205 4.93 -12.64 9.24
CA TYR A 205 5.28 -13.32 8.01
C TYR A 205 5.70 -12.33 6.92
N ARG A 206 6.89 -12.52 6.37
CA ARG A 206 7.41 -11.73 5.24
C ARG A 206 7.43 -12.56 3.97
N GLN A 207 6.62 -12.16 3.02
CA GLN A 207 6.49 -12.84 1.75
C GLN A 207 7.71 -12.67 0.85
N PRO A 208 8.09 -13.71 0.04
CA PRO A 208 9.24 -13.64 -0.86
C PRO A 208 8.97 -12.85 -2.16
N TYR A 209 7.70 -12.58 -2.51
CA TYR A 209 7.33 -11.93 -3.78
C TYR A 209 6.18 -10.93 -3.57
N CYS A 210 5.89 -10.12 -4.60
CA CYS A 210 4.81 -9.11 -4.51
C CYS A 210 3.38 -9.71 -4.47
N GLY A 211 3.21 -10.98 -4.84
CA GLY A 211 1.95 -11.72 -4.89
C GLY A 211 1.50 -12.12 -6.29
N CYS A 212 1.99 -11.43 -7.32
CA CYS A 212 1.67 -11.70 -8.72
C CYS A 212 2.29 -13.03 -9.19
N ILE A 213 1.49 -13.89 -9.84
CA ILE A 213 1.98 -15.20 -10.35
C ILE A 213 3.11 -15.04 -11.37
N PHE A 214 3.04 -14.00 -12.20
CA PHE A 214 4.06 -13.74 -13.22
C PHE A 214 5.39 -13.36 -12.56
N GLY A 215 5.36 -12.51 -11.51
CA GLY A 215 6.55 -12.20 -10.73
C GLY A 215 7.10 -13.39 -9.95
N ALA A 216 6.24 -14.31 -9.47
CA ALA A 216 6.66 -15.56 -8.85
C ALA A 216 7.34 -16.48 -9.88
N ARG A 217 6.76 -16.62 -11.10
CA ARG A 217 7.32 -17.36 -12.22
C ARG A 217 8.71 -16.83 -12.58
N ASP A 218 8.84 -15.51 -12.73
CA ASP A 218 10.09 -14.87 -13.13
C ASP A 218 11.21 -15.05 -12.08
N GLN A 219 10.83 -15.23 -10.80
CA GLN A 219 11.75 -15.53 -9.69
C GLN A 219 11.96 -17.05 -9.46
N GLY A 220 11.33 -17.91 -10.26
CA GLY A 220 11.45 -19.37 -10.11
C GLY A 220 10.82 -19.91 -8.82
N LEU A 221 9.82 -19.23 -8.25
CA LEU A 221 9.18 -19.65 -7.01
C LEU A 221 8.17 -20.76 -7.25
N ASP A 222 8.14 -21.75 -6.34
CA ASP A 222 7.18 -22.85 -6.34
C ASP A 222 5.84 -22.36 -5.70
N LEU A 223 4.86 -22.06 -6.54
CA LEU A 223 3.54 -21.62 -6.12
C LEU A 223 2.76 -22.69 -5.36
N GLU A 224 2.99 -23.97 -5.67
CA GLU A 224 2.32 -25.06 -4.95
C GLU A 224 2.86 -25.16 -3.51
N LYS A 225 4.17 -25.04 -3.32
CA LYS A 225 4.75 -24.96 -1.98
C LYS A 225 4.25 -23.74 -1.21
N ILE A 226 4.16 -22.57 -1.86
CA ILE A 226 3.60 -21.36 -1.24
C ILE A 226 2.16 -21.59 -0.79
N ARG A 227 1.35 -22.26 -1.60
CA ARG A 227 -0.03 -22.63 -1.27
C ARG A 227 -0.09 -23.54 -0.03
N GLN A 228 0.73 -24.61 -0.02
CA GLN A 228 0.78 -25.57 1.09
C GLN A 228 1.20 -24.90 2.41
N ASP A 229 2.24 -24.06 2.37
CA ASP A 229 2.73 -23.32 3.54
C ASP A 229 1.67 -22.31 4.05
N ALA A 230 0.93 -21.69 3.15
CA ALA A 230 -0.15 -20.78 3.50
C ALA A 230 -1.36 -21.52 4.10
N ASP A 231 -1.76 -22.65 3.53
CA ASP A 231 -2.84 -23.51 4.03
C ASP A 231 -2.52 -24.06 5.44
N ALA A 232 -1.26 -24.46 5.68
CA ALA A 232 -0.81 -24.89 7.01
C ALA A 232 -0.92 -23.75 8.02
N PHE A 233 -0.38 -22.56 7.67
CA PHE A 233 -0.49 -21.38 8.53
C PHE A 233 -1.94 -21.03 8.88
N LEU A 234 -2.84 -21.06 7.90
CA LEU A 234 -4.27 -20.73 8.11
C LEU A 234 -4.98 -21.75 9.00
N LYS A 235 -4.56 -23.02 9.00
CA LYS A 235 -5.09 -24.05 9.93
C LYS A 235 -4.68 -23.78 11.37
N ASP A 236 -3.42 -23.38 11.57
CA ASP A 236 -2.86 -23.15 12.91
C ASP A 236 -3.34 -21.83 13.54
N ASN A 237 -3.97 -20.95 12.76
CA ASN A 237 -4.45 -19.63 13.19
C ASN A 237 -5.98 -19.45 13.03
N LYS A 238 -6.74 -20.55 13.07
CA LYS A 238 -8.22 -20.52 13.04
C LYS A 238 -8.84 -20.19 14.38
#